data_379b47cc42b5a1e2cbab076f1aa2f02f
#
_entry.id   379b47cc42b5a1e2cbab076f1aa2f02f
#
_cell.length_a   1.000
_cell.length_b   1.000
_cell.length_c   1.000
_cell.angle_alpha   90.00
_cell.angle_beta   90.00
_cell.angle_gamma   90.00
#
_symmetry.space_group_name_H-M   'P 1'
#
loop_
_entity.id
_entity.type
_entity.pdbx_description
1 polymer ?
#
loop_
_entity_poly.entity_id
_entity_poly.type
_entity_poly.pdbx_seq_one_letter_code
_entity_poly.pdbx_strand_id
1 'polypeptide(L)'
;MKTEELFLTDESIAIEFIKKYTYPYEALPYIKDYIIELGKTLGKDFKLKGENIWIHKTVKIADNVSITGPCIIDENAEIRPSAYIRGSAIIGKNCVLGNSCEIKNSIIFNETQIPHFNYVGDSILGYHTHMGAGSITSNLKINKKNIIIKNGKKILKQTYIKWVQC
;
A
#
# COMPACT_ATOMS: atom_id res chain seq x y z
N MET A 1 5.74 -17.56 -0.94
CA MET A 1 6.98 -16.87 -0.53
C MET A 1 6.72 -16.21 0.81
N LYS A 2 7.66 -16.28 1.73
CA LYS A 2 7.57 -15.64 3.03
C LYS A 2 7.93 -14.16 2.91
N THR A 3 7.60 -13.39 3.93
CA THR A 3 7.91 -11.95 4.01
C THR A 3 9.42 -11.69 3.83
N GLU A 4 10.25 -12.46 4.51
CA GLU A 4 11.71 -12.38 4.43
C GLU A 4 12.32 -12.71 3.07
N GLU A 5 11.58 -13.47 2.23
CA GLU A 5 11.98 -13.84 0.87
C GLU A 5 11.59 -12.76 -0.16
N LEU A 6 10.56 -11.96 0.14
CA LEU A 6 9.99 -10.98 -0.78
C LEU A 6 10.51 -9.56 -0.54
N PHE A 7 10.73 -9.19 0.72
CA PHE A 7 11.10 -7.84 1.10
C PHE A 7 12.49 -7.86 1.73
N LEU A 8 13.52 -7.80 0.88
CA LEU A 8 14.93 -7.91 1.26
C LEU A 8 15.55 -6.58 1.65
N THR A 9 14.85 -5.45 1.41
CA THR A 9 15.36 -4.10 1.65
C THR A 9 14.55 -3.40 2.73
N ASP A 10 15.19 -2.48 3.45
CA ASP A 10 14.53 -1.66 4.49
C ASP A 10 13.87 -0.40 3.90
N GLU A 11 13.41 -0.47 2.64
CA GLU A 11 12.91 0.64 1.85
C GLU A 11 11.41 0.93 2.07
N SER A 12 10.99 0.92 3.33
CA SER A 12 9.66 1.35 3.74
C SER A 12 9.62 1.72 5.22
N ILE A 13 8.90 2.78 5.55
CA ILE A 13 8.58 3.14 6.95
C ILE A 13 7.80 2.02 7.67
N ALA A 14 7.19 1.09 6.93
CA ALA A 14 6.40 -0.02 7.45
C ALA A 14 7.15 -1.35 7.49
N ILE A 15 8.45 -1.38 7.20
CA ILE A 15 9.17 -2.66 7.06
C ILE A 15 9.17 -3.49 8.35
N GLU A 16 9.39 -2.85 9.50
CA GLU A 16 9.39 -3.54 10.78
C GLU A 16 8.00 -4.07 11.18
N PHE A 17 6.94 -3.45 10.68
CA PHE A 17 5.58 -3.96 10.84
C PHE A 17 5.36 -5.21 9.98
N ILE A 18 5.77 -5.16 8.71
CA ILE A 18 5.59 -6.28 7.77
C ILE A 18 6.42 -7.50 8.22
N LYS A 19 7.65 -7.30 8.69
CA LYS A 19 8.54 -8.37 9.19
C LYS A 19 7.97 -9.16 10.38
N LYS A 20 6.96 -8.65 11.09
CA LYS A 20 6.28 -9.40 12.17
C LYS A 20 5.46 -10.58 11.66
N TYR A 21 5.16 -10.63 10.38
CA TYR A 21 4.30 -11.64 9.76
C TYR A 21 5.11 -12.59 8.88
N THR A 22 4.81 -13.88 9.00
CA THR A 22 5.46 -14.90 8.14
C THR A 22 5.14 -14.69 6.67
N TYR A 23 3.90 -14.31 6.38
CA TYR A 23 3.44 -14.02 5.02
C TYR A 23 2.91 -12.59 4.94
N PRO A 24 3.24 -11.82 3.89
CA PRO A 24 2.90 -10.38 3.82
C PRO A 24 1.39 -10.11 3.93
N TYR A 25 0.55 -10.96 3.34
CA TYR A 25 -0.90 -10.78 3.38
C TYR A 25 -1.48 -10.87 4.80
N GLU A 26 -0.76 -11.45 5.76
CA GLU A 26 -1.19 -11.51 7.16
C GLU A 26 -1.17 -10.13 7.83
N ALA A 27 -0.40 -9.18 7.28
CA ALA A 27 -0.35 -7.81 7.76
C ALA A 27 -1.57 -6.96 7.33
N LEU A 28 -2.22 -7.32 6.22
CA LEU A 28 -3.26 -6.49 5.59
C LEU A 28 -4.43 -6.10 6.52
N PRO A 29 -4.96 -6.98 7.37
CA PRO A 29 -6.04 -6.63 8.30
C PRO A 29 -5.66 -5.58 9.35
N TYR A 30 -4.37 -5.38 9.59
CA TYR A 30 -3.84 -4.54 10.67
C TYR A 30 -3.22 -3.23 10.17
N ILE A 31 -3.21 -2.98 8.85
CA ILE A 31 -2.62 -1.76 8.26
C ILE A 31 -3.26 -0.50 8.84
N LYS A 32 -4.59 -0.49 9.00
CA LYS A 32 -5.33 0.64 9.53
C LYS A 32 -4.82 1.07 10.91
N ASP A 33 -4.79 0.13 11.84
CA ASP A 33 -4.41 0.41 13.22
C ASP A 33 -2.93 0.77 13.32
N TYR A 34 -2.09 0.09 12.52
CA TYR A 34 -0.67 0.42 12.43
C TYR A 34 -0.42 1.85 11.95
N ILE A 35 -1.13 2.33 10.92
CA ILE A 35 -0.99 3.71 10.43
C ILE A 35 -1.35 4.71 11.53
N ILE A 36 -2.43 4.47 12.26
CA ILE A 36 -2.87 5.36 13.34
C ILE A 36 -1.80 5.46 14.45
N GLU A 37 -1.22 4.33 14.83
CA GLU A 37 -0.16 4.35 15.86
C GLU A 37 1.16 4.95 15.35
N LEU A 38 1.58 4.56 14.15
CA LEU A 38 2.80 5.11 13.53
C LEU A 38 2.68 6.63 13.33
N GLY A 39 1.52 7.09 12.87
CA GLY A 39 1.28 8.50 12.60
C GLY A 39 1.51 9.41 13.80
N LYS A 40 1.19 8.93 15.02
CA LYS A 40 1.41 9.66 16.28
C LYS A 40 2.89 9.85 16.61
N THR A 41 3.77 9.03 16.05
CA THR A 41 5.22 9.04 16.31
C THR A 41 6.04 9.77 15.25
N LEU A 42 5.38 10.19 14.15
CA LEU A 42 6.06 10.85 13.04
C LEU A 42 6.64 12.21 13.46
N GLY A 43 7.81 12.54 12.91
CA GLY A 43 8.51 13.79 13.18
C GLY A 43 7.79 15.03 12.64
N LYS A 44 8.31 16.20 13.02
CA LYS A 44 7.76 17.55 12.70
C LYS A 44 7.61 17.84 11.19
N ASP A 45 8.24 17.05 10.34
CA ASP A 45 8.16 17.22 8.89
C ASP A 45 6.88 16.62 8.29
N PHE A 46 6.16 15.83 9.07
CA PHE A 46 4.81 15.38 8.74
C PHE A 46 3.75 16.32 9.32
N LYS A 47 2.80 16.68 8.48
CA LYS A 47 1.65 17.52 8.85
C LYS A 47 0.39 16.70 8.87
N LEU A 48 -0.38 16.82 9.96
CA LEU A 48 -1.74 16.27 10.05
C LEU A 48 -2.68 17.15 9.21
N LYS A 49 -3.22 16.62 8.12
CA LYS A 49 -4.07 17.33 7.15
C LYS A 49 -5.55 16.98 7.23
N GLY A 50 -5.90 16.02 8.08
CA GLY A 50 -7.27 15.55 8.30
C GLY A 50 -7.27 14.45 9.34
N GLU A 51 -8.38 13.75 9.51
CA GLU A 51 -8.48 12.66 10.47
C GLU A 51 -7.54 11.52 10.09
N ASN A 52 -6.45 11.38 10.87
CA ASN A 52 -5.40 10.37 10.65
C ASN A 52 -4.76 10.44 9.24
N ILE A 53 -4.56 11.64 8.70
CA ILE A 53 -3.90 11.88 7.42
C ILE A 53 -2.59 12.60 7.66
N TRP A 54 -1.46 11.91 7.59
CA TRP A 54 -0.12 12.46 7.77
C TRP A 54 0.60 12.59 6.43
N ILE A 55 1.00 13.81 6.10
CA ILE A 55 1.63 14.13 4.82
C ILE A 55 2.95 14.84 5.09
N HIS A 56 4.04 14.30 4.55
CA HIS A 56 5.34 14.94 4.64
C HIS A 56 5.34 16.29 3.89
N LYS A 57 6.05 17.26 4.40
CA LYS A 57 6.07 18.66 3.88
C LYS A 57 6.52 18.81 2.44
N THR A 58 7.26 17.83 1.90
CA THR A 58 7.81 17.85 0.52
C THR A 58 6.89 17.18 -0.50
N VAL A 59 5.78 16.58 -0.07
CA VAL A 59 4.84 15.89 -0.97
C VAL A 59 4.18 16.87 -1.92
N LYS A 60 4.11 16.51 -3.19
CA LYS A 60 3.41 17.28 -4.23
C LYS A 60 2.04 16.64 -4.49
N ILE A 61 0.98 17.40 -4.26
CA ILE A 61 -0.40 16.91 -4.45
C ILE A 61 -1.11 17.85 -5.40
N ALA A 62 -1.72 17.30 -6.45
CA ALA A 62 -2.58 18.06 -7.36
C ALA A 62 -3.91 18.46 -6.70
N ASP A 63 -4.54 19.54 -7.17
CA ASP A 63 -5.72 20.13 -6.52
C ASP A 63 -6.94 19.22 -6.45
N ASN A 64 -7.12 18.34 -7.44
CA ASN A 64 -8.28 17.45 -7.55
C ASN A 64 -8.03 16.02 -7.07
N VAL A 65 -7.15 15.85 -6.08
CA VAL A 65 -6.89 14.56 -5.42
C VAL A 65 -7.87 14.38 -4.27
N SER A 66 -8.43 13.17 -4.14
CA SER A 66 -9.24 12.79 -2.99
C SER A 66 -8.44 11.91 -2.04
N ILE A 67 -8.42 12.28 -0.75
CA ILE A 67 -7.70 11.55 0.29
C ILE A 67 -8.62 11.29 1.47
N THR A 68 -8.78 10.00 1.81
CA THR A 68 -9.48 9.55 3.02
C THR A 68 -8.47 8.88 3.95
N GLY A 69 -8.51 9.20 5.23
CA GLY A 69 -7.65 8.56 6.25
C GLY A 69 -8.13 7.16 6.69
N PRO A 70 -7.31 6.44 7.45
CA PRO A 70 -5.97 6.84 7.81
C PRO A 70 -4.98 6.63 6.66
N CYS A 71 -4.03 7.55 6.51
CA CYS A 71 -2.94 7.36 5.55
C CYS A 71 -1.67 8.12 5.95
N ILE A 72 -0.53 7.64 5.45
CA ILE A 72 0.76 8.32 5.52
C ILE A 72 1.27 8.48 4.10
N ILE A 73 1.66 9.70 3.72
CA ILE A 73 2.31 10.01 2.45
C ILE A 73 3.69 10.56 2.78
N ASP A 74 4.72 9.81 2.41
CA ASP A 74 6.09 10.06 2.79
C ASP A 74 6.82 11.02 1.84
N GLU A 75 8.03 11.33 2.17
CA GLU A 75 8.91 12.33 1.58
C GLU A 75 8.96 12.26 0.04
N ASN A 76 8.83 13.43 -0.60
CA ASN A 76 8.94 13.62 -2.06
C ASN A 76 7.95 12.81 -2.90
N ALA A 77 6.94 12.19 -2.33
CA ALA A 77 5.91 11.52 -3.12
C ALA A 77 5.15 12.53 -4.00
N GLU A 78 4.75 12.10 -5.18
CA GLU A 78 3.97 12.89 -6.13
C GLU A 78 2.59 12.25 -6.33
N ILE A 79 1.53 12.99 -5.99
CA ILE A 79 0.14 12.55 -6.14
C ILE A 79 -0.49 13.38 -7.25
N ARG A 80 -0.74 12.73 -8.38
CA ARG A 80 -1.18 13.37 -9.61
C ARG A 80 -2.70 13.56 -9.69
N PRO A 81 -3.19 14.33 -10.67
CA PRO A 81 -4.61 14.66 -10.81
C PRO A 81 -5.53 13.43 -10.77
N SER A 82 -6.67 13.59 -10.11
CA SER A 82 -7.73 12.58 -10.01
C SER A 82 -7.33 11.27 -9.30
N ALA A 83 -6.21 11.25 -8.60
CA ALA A 83 -5.87 10.11 -7.75
C ALA A 83 -6.82 10.05 -6.54
N TYR A 84 -7.14 8.83 -6.11
CA TYR A 84 -7.96 8.57 -4.94
C TYR A 84 -7.25 7.67 -3.94
N ILE A 85 -6.84 8.23 -2.79
CA ILE A 85 -6.32 7.47 -1.66
C ILE A 85 -7.50 7.19 -0.72
N ARG A 86 -7.94 5.93 -0.69
CA ARG A 86 -9.19 5.50 -0.04
C ARG A 86 -9.02 5.03 1.40
N GLY A 87 -7.88 5.31 2.00
CA GLY A 87 -7.59 4.97 3.40
C GLY A 87 -6.88 3.64 3.60
N SER A 88 -6.37 3.49 4.82
CA SER A 88 -5.47 2.40 5.22
C SER A 88 -4.28 2.26 4.28
N ALA A 89 -3.67 3.40 3.88
CA ALA A 89 -2.63 3.44 2.86
C ALA A 89 -1.34 4.09 3.38
N ILE A 90 -0.20 3.47 3.07
CA ILE A 90 1.14 4.07 3.24
C ILE A 90 1.73 4.22 1.84
N ILE A 91 2.08 5.46 1.48
CA ILE A 91 2.78 5.79 0.25
C ILE A 91 4.21 6.16 0.64
N GLY A 92 5.17 5.37 0.18
CA GLY A 92 6.59 5.53 0.51
C GLY A 92 7.26 6.74 -0.15
N LYS A 93 8.52 6.94 0.18
CA LYS A 93 9.33 8.05 -0.36
C LYS A 93 9.49 7.96 -1.87
N ASN A 94 9.52 9.13 -2.52
CA ASN A 94 9.74 9.26 -3.96
C ASN A 94 8.75 8.45 -4.83
N CYS A 95 7.62 8.03 -4.27
CA CYS A 95 6.59 7.33 -5.03
C CYS A 95 5.85 8.27 -5.98
N VAL A 96 5.37 7.71 -7.08
CA VAL A 96 4.45 8.38 -7.99
C VAL A 96 3.11 7.67 -7.98
N LEU A 97 2.08 8.36 -7.52
CA LEU A 97 0.69 7.95 -7.68
C LEU A 97 0.07 8.79 -8.79
N GLY A 98 -0.12 8.15 -9.93
CA GLY A 98 -0.46 8.81 -11.18
C GLY A 98 -1.93 9.16 -11.34
N ASN A 99 -2.25 9.64 -12.54
CA ASN A 99 -3.60 10.07 -12.88
C ASN A 99 -4.62 8.94 -12.74
N SER A 100 -5.73 9.25 -12.08
CA SER A 100 -6.88 8.34 -11.93
C SER A 100 -6.51 6.97 -11.35
N CYS A 101 -5.57 6.94 -10.42
CA CYS A 101 -5.22 5.73 -9.68
C CYS A 101 -5.95 5.69 -8.34
N GLU A 102 -6.41 4.51 -7.94
CA GLU A 102 -7.02 4.30 -6.62
C GLU A 102 -6.13 3.40 -5.77
N ILE A 103 -5.87 3.81 -4.51
CA ILE A 103 -5.12 3.03 -3.52
C ILE A 103 -6.02 2.78 -2.30
N LYS A 104 -6.12 1.53 -1.88
CA LYS A 104 -6.93 1.13 -0.72
C LYS A 104 -6.22 0.02 0.06
N ASN A 105 -6.14 0.16 1.38
CA ASN A 105 -5.62 -0.86 2.30
C ASN A 105 -4.31 -1.48 1.80
N SER A 106 -3.31 -0.65 1.55
CA SER A 106 -2.07 -1.05 0.87
C SER A 106 -0.84 -0.35 1.44
N ILE A 107 0.30 -1.02 1.35
CA ILE A 107 1.60 -0.46 1.67
C ILE A 107 2.42 -0.40 0.39
N ILE A 108 2.82 0.80 0.02
CA ILE A 108 3.62 1.08 -1.16
C ILE A 108 5.01 1.47 -0.68
N PHE A 109 6.04 0.67 -1.04
CA PHE A 109 7.42 0.92 -0.69
C PHE A 109 7.98 2.11 -1.46
N ASN A 110 9.13 2.59 -1.02
CA ASN A 110 9.82 3.72 -1.64
C ASN A 110 10.06 3.51 -3.14
N GLU A 111 10.09 4.60 -3.90
CA GLU A 111 10.39 4.66 -5.33
C GLU A 111 9.44 3.87 -6.25
N THR A 112 8.31 3.43 -5.72
CA THR A 112 7.29 2.71 -6.50
C THR A 112 6.50 3.68 -7.39
N GLN A 113 6.24 3.24 -8.63
CA GLN A 113 5.48 4.02 -9.60
C GLN A 113 4.18 3.32 -9.98
N ILE A 114 3.06 4.03 -9.78
CA ILE A 114 1.70 3.61 -10.11
C ILE A 114 1.12 4.70 -11.01
N PRO A 115 1.54 4.78 -12.31
CA PRO A 115 1.46 6.05 -13.05
C PRO A 115 0.10 6.34 -13.68
N HIS A 116 -0.71 5.35 -14.07
CA HIS A 116 -1.87 5.60 -14.93
C HIS A 116 -2.99 4.57 -14.76
N PHE A 117 -4.20 5.04 -14.36
CA PHE A 117 -5.43 4.25 -14.36
C PHE A 117 -5.30 2.90 -13.65
N ASN A 118 -4.61 2.89 -12.52
CA ASN A 118 -4.34 1.68 -11.76
C ASN A 118 -5.27 1.57 -10.56
N TYR A 119 -5.60 0.34 -10.17
CA TYR A 119 -6.20 0.06 -8.88
C TYR A 119 -5.24 -0.82 -8.06
N VAL A 120 -4.92 -0.36 -6.85
CA VAL A 120 -4.11 -1.10 -5.88
C VAL A 120 -4.90 -1.24 -4.59
N GLY A 121 -5.42 -2.42 -4.35
CA GLY A 121 -6.18 -2.73 -3.15
C GLY A 121 -5.68 -3.98 -2.44
N ASP A 122 -5.69 -3.94 -1.10
CA ASP A 122 -5.32 -5.07 -0.24
C ASP A 122 -3.97 -5.69 -0.66
N SER A 123 -2.96 -4.84 -0.86
CA SER A 123 -1.68 -5.20 -1.50
C SER A 123 -0.48 -4.58 -0.81
N ILE A 124 0.68 -5.20 -0.99
CA ILE A 124 1.97 -4.64 -0.62
C ILE A 124 2.84 -4.62 -1.87
N LEU A 125 3.21 -3.43 -2.34
CA LEU A 125 4.12 -3.26 -3.47
C LEU A 125 5.54 -3.00 -2.95
N GLY A 126 6.49 -3.79 -3.44
CA GLY A 126 7.88 -3.73 -3.02
C GLY A 126 8.63 -2.49 -3.54
N TYR A 127 9.87 -2.33 -3.09
CA TYR A 127 10.76 -1.23 -3.48
C TYR A 127 10.97 -1.16 -4.99
N HIS A 128 10.94 0.07 -5.51
CA HIS A 128 11.22 0.37 -6.92
C HIS A 128 10.38 -0.42 -7.93
N THR A 129 9.14 -0.80 -7.56
CA THR A 129 8.24 -1.48 -8.47
C THR A 129 7.54 -0.49 -9.41
N HIS A 130 7.12 -0.98 -10.58
CA HIS A 130 6.39 -0.19 -11.57
C HIS A 130 5.14 -0.94 -12.02
N MET A 131 3.98 -0.30 -11.96
CA MET A 131 2.75 -0.83 -12.53
C MET A 131 2.52 -0.27 -13.93
N GLY A 132 2.36 -1.14 -14.92
CA GLY A 132 1.96 -0.71 -16.26
C GLY A 132 0.59 -0.03 -16.25
N ALA A 133 0.32 0.82 -17.24
CA ALA A 133 -0.95 1.52 -17.38
C ALA A 133 -2.13 0.52 -17.41
N GLY A 134 -3.18 0.82 -16.65
CA GLY A 134 -4.37 -0.02 -16.55
C GLY A 134 -4.21 -1.30 -15.75
N SER A 135 -3.05 -1.55 -15.12
CA SER A 135 -2.88 -2.71 -14.24
C SER A 135 -3.76 -2.59 -13.00
N ILE A 136 -4.36 -3.71 -12.62
CA ILE A 136 -5.29 -3.78 -11.49
C ILE A 136 -4.86 -4.93 -10.59
N THR A 137 -4.69 -4.67 -9.30
CA THR A 137 -4.57 -5.75 -8.33
C THR A 137 -5.93 -6.42 -8.20
N SER A 138 -5.93 -7.76 -8.29
CA SER A 138 -7.16 -8.54 -8.27
C SER A 138 -7.91 -8.35 -6.96
N ASN A 139 -9.20 -8.24 -7.06
CA ASN A 139 -10.06 -8.04 -5.92
C ASN A 139 -10.82 -9.34 -5.56
N LEU A 140 -12.06 -9.23 -5.19
CA LEU A 140 -12.89 -10.33 -4.75
C LEU A 140 -13.05 -11.41 -5.83
N LYS A 141 -12.80 -12.66 -5.49
CA LYS A 141 -13.12 -13.80 -6.37
C LYS A 141 -14.63 -13.86 -6.61
N ILE A 142 -15.05 -14.14 -7.84
CA ILE A 142 -16.45 -14.27 -8.24
C ILE A 142 -17.21 -15.24 -7.34
N ASN A 143 -16.56 -16.36 -6.97
CA ASN A 143 -17.17 -17.40 -6.12
C ASN A 143 -17.07 -17.08 -4.61
N LYS A 144 -16.53 -15.94 -4.22
CA LYS A 144 -16.35 -15.47 -2.83
C LYS A 144 -15.63 -16.46 -1.89
N LYS A 145 -14.94 -17.47 -2.44
CA LYS A 145 -14.17 -18.44 -1.65
C LYS A 145 -12.81 -17.87 -1.27
N ASN A 146 -12.24 -18.40 -0.20
CA ASN A 146 -10.90 -18.04 0.25
C ASN A 146 -9.85 -18.33 -0.82
N ILE A 147 -8.77 -17.59 -0.80
CA ILE A 147 -7.65 -17.77 -1.71
C ILE A 147 -6.82 -18.96 -1.26
N ILE A 148 -6.40 -19.76 -2.24
CA ILE A 148 -5.50 -20.89 -2.04
C ILE A 148 -4.18 -20.55 -2.72
N ILE A 149 -3.13 -20.47 -1.94
CA ILE A 149 -1.77 -20.24 -2.44
C ILE A 149 -1.19 -21.58 -2.86
N LYS A 150 -0.75 -21.66 -4.12
CA LYS A 150 -0.19 -22.90 -4.71
C LYS A 150 1.21 -22.65 -5.28
N ASN A 151 2.03 -23.69 -5.28
CA ASN A 151 3.23 -23.76 -6.11
C ASN A 151 3.04 -24.96 -7.07
N GLY A 152 2.76 -24.67 -8.33
CA GLY A 152 2.30 -25.67 -9.28
C GLY A 152 1.02 -26.37 -8.79
N LYS A 153 1.04 -27.70 -8.70
CA LYS A 153 -0.09 -28.51 -8.21
C LYS A 153 -0.17 -28.58 -6.68
N LYS A 154 0.90 -28.19 -5.96
CA LYS A 154 0.97 -28.30 -4.50
C LYS A 154 0.30 -27.09 -3.85
N ILE A 155 -0.68 -27.35 -2.98
CA ILE A 155 -1.27 -26.33 -2.13
C ILE A 155 -0.27 -26.01 -1.01
N LEU A 156 0.18 -24.74 -0.93
CA LEU A 156 1.08 -24.27 0.12
C LEU A 156 0.29 -23.80 1.34
N LYS A 157 -0.80 -23.06 1.12
CA LYS A 157 -1.63 -22.53 2.18
C LYS A 157 -3.05 -22.23 1.67
N GLN A 158 -4.03 -22.48 2.51
CA GLN A 158 -5.38 -21.94 2.36
C GLN A 158 -5.50 -20.71 3.27
N THR A 159 -5.78 -19.55 2.69
CA THR A 159 -5.92 -18.31 3.46
C THR A 159 -7.34 -18.18 4.00
N TYR A 160 -7.50 -17.39 5.05
CA TYR A 160 -8.82 -16.98 5.54
C TYR A 160 -9.32 -15.70 4.85
N ILE A 161 -8.58 -15.20 3.89
CA ILE A 161 -8.83 -13.94 3.19
C ILE A 161 -9.48 -14.25 1.85
N LYS A 162 -10.54 -13.52 1.52
CA LYS A 162 -11.31 -13.70 0.28
C LYS A 162 -10.66 -12.99 -0.92
N TRP A 163 -9.70 -12.12 -0.67
CA TRP A 163 -8.93 -11.36 -1.64
C TRP A 163 -7.51 -11.16 -1.13
N VAL A 164 -6.52 -11.49 -1.91
CA VAL A 164 -5.11 -11.16 -1.72
C VAL A 164 -4.42 -11.13 -3.07
N GLN A 165 -3.60 -10.13 -3.27
CA GLN A 165 -2.47 -10.23 -4.19
C GLN A 165 -1.18 -9.81 -3.49
N CYS A 166 -0.18 -10.61 -3.70
CA CYS A 166 1.21 -10.24 -3.49
C CYS A 166 1.84 -9.96 -4.85
#